data_1669722e330dae8db9d5a42834342013
#
_entry.id   1669722e330dae8db9d5a42834342013
#
_cell.length_a   1.000
_cell.length_b   1.000
_cell.length_c   1.000
_cell.angle_alpha   90.00
_cell.angle_beta   90.00
_cell.angle_gamma   90.00
#
_symmetry.space_group_name_H-M   'P 1'
#
loop_
_entity.id
_entity.type
_entity.pdbx_description
1 polymer ?
#
loop_
_entity_poly.entity_id
_entity_poly.type
_entity_poly.pdbx_seq_one_letter_code
_entity_poly.pdbx_strand_id
1 'polypeptide(L)'
;MRVIWINGAFGAGKTTLSQQLTTEDPRLLMFDAELPGFMVREIVPLPASGDFQDLRVWRRSVADTALALLEEYGRPLVVPMTVVVPSYLEEIFGRLRPHGVRVEHFFINVPVGVLQARIEAQSIWPDDPVRDAEVRTWRLDQVARCAAAVGLLPAGTVVLDGELPVAELASQVLARSAES
;
A
#
# COMPACT_ATOMS: atom_id res chain seq x y z
N MET A 1 2.60 19.54 -2.69
CA MET A 1 2.55 18.34 -1.81
C MET A 1 2.55 17.08 -2.65
N ARG A 2 3.12 15.96 -2.14
CA ARG A 2 3.28 14.73 -2.93
C ARG A 2 3.07 13.48 -2.07
N VAL A 3 2.39 12.48 -2.64
CA VAL A 3 2.22 11.13 -2.08
C VAL A 3 2.74 10.11 -3.10
N ILE A 4 3.67 9.27 -2.70
CA ILE A 4 4.14 8.08 -3.42
C ILE A 4 3.37 6.89 -2.86
N TRP A 5 2.39 6.40 -3.61
CA TRP A 5 1.56 5.27 -3.18
C TRP A 5 2.14 3.97 -3.73
N ILE A 6 2.63 3.11 -2.84
CA ILE A 6 3.20 1.80 -3.19
C ILE A 6 2.12 0.74 -2.96
N ASN A 7 1.52 0.28 -4.04
CA ASN A 7 0.49 -0.75 -4.07
C ASN A 7 1.07 -2.12 -4.49
N GLY A 8 0.30 -3.16 -4.35
CA GLY A 8 0.66 -4.52 -4.72
C GLY A 8 0.06 -5.54 -3.77
N ALA A 9 0.15 -6.82 -4.11
CA ALA A 9 -0.37 -7.91 -3.30
C ALA A 9 0.33 -8.03 -1.94
N PHE A 10 -0.23 -8.82 -1.03
CA PHE A 10 0.48 -9.29 0.15
C PHE A 10 1.72 -10.09 -0.30
N GLY A 11 2.86 -9.91 0.37
CA GLY A 11 4.12 -10.54 -0.03
C GLY A 11 4.85 -9.88 -1.22
N ALA A 12 4.27 -8.83 -1.84
CA ALA A 12 4.92 -8.16 -2.98
C ALA A 12 6.16 -7.32 -2.62
N GLY A 13 6.37 -7.00 -1.33
CA GLY A 13 7.55 -6.23 -0.89
C GLY A 13 7.29 -4.73 -0.73
N LYS A 14 6.04 -4.28 -0.63
CA LYS A 14 5.67 -2.87 -0.47
C LYS A 14 6.39 -2.17 0.69
N THR A 15 6.35 -2.77 1.88
CA THR A 15 6.99 -2.22 3.08
C THR A 15 8.51 -2.13 2.92
N THR A 16 9.12 -3.18 2.35
CA THR A 16 10.56 -3.21 2.08
C THR A 16 10.97 -2.11 1.12
N LEU A 17 10.22 -1.93 0.02
CA LEU A 17 10.45 -0.85 -0.93
C LEU A 17 10.27 0.53 -0.27
N SER A 18 9.21 0.71 0.54
CA SER A 18 8.97 1.98 1.23
C SER A 18 10.09 2.32 2.23
N GLN A 19 10.62 1.34 2.94
CA GLN A 19 11.77 1.51 3.83
C GLN A 19 13.03 1.87 3.05
N GLN A 20 13.27 1.22 1.91
CA GLN A 20 14.39 1.56 1.03
C GLN A 20 14.29 3.00 0.52
N LEU A 21 13.11 3.42 0.06
CA LEU A 21 12.87 4.79 -0.40
C LEU A 21 13.16 5.83 0.69
N THR A 22 12.71 5.60 1.93
CA THR A 22 12.97 6.52 3.04
C THR A 22 14.43 6.51 3.50
N THR A 23 15.16 5.43 3.23
CA THR A 23 16.61 5.35 3.48
C THR A 23 17.39 6.15 2.45
N GLU A 24 17.00 6.05 1.16
CA GLU A 24 17.67 6.76 0.05
C GLU A 24 17.31 8.25 -0.02
N ASP A 25 16.06 8.60 0.32
CA ASP A 25 15.62 9.99 0.45
C ASP A 25 15.02 10.25 1.86
N PRO A 26 15.84 10.71 2.82
CA PRO A 26 15.39 11.00 4.18
C PRO A 26 14.33 12.11 4.29
N ARG A 27 14.03 12.83 3.21
CA ARG A 27 12.93 13.80 3.18
C ARG A 27 11.57 13.11 3.14
N LEU A 28 11.49 11.86 2.68
CA LEU A 28 10.26 11.09 2.66
C LEU A 28 9.83 10.69 4.07
N LEU A 29 8.53 10.75 4.34
CA LEU A 29 7.90 10.17 5.53
C LEU A 29 7.12 8.92 5.14
N MET A 30 7.33 7.83 5.86
CA MET A 30 6.51 6.63 5.66
C MET A 30 5.23 6.75 6.47
N PHE A 31 4.08 6.67 5.79
CA PHE A 31 2.77 6.61 6.41
C PHE A 31 2.12 5.26 6.14
N ASP A 32 1.99 4.45 7.18
CA ASP A 32 1.31 3.16 7.10
C ASP A 32 -0.21 3.36 7.13
N ALA A 33 -0.86 3.13 6.00
CA ALA A 33 -2.30 3.27 5.85
C ALA A 33 -3.11 2.17 6.58
N GLU A 34 -2.47 1.13 7.12
CA GLU A 34 -3.13 0.16 8.00
C GLU A 34 -3.45 0.76 9.39
N LEU A 35 -2.65 1.74 9.87
CA LEU A 35 -2.86 2.35 11.19
C LEU A 35 -4.26 2.94 11.39
N PRO A 36 -4.82 3.75 10.46
CA PRO A 36 -6.22 4.17 10.56
C PRO A 36 -7.21 2.99 10.58
N GLY A 37 -6.88 1.88 9.91
CA GLY A 37 -7.71 0.66 9.93
C GLY A 37 -7.70 -0.01 11.29
N PHE A 38 -6.54 -0.09 11.93
CA PHE A 38 -6.43 -0.61 13.29
C PHE A 38 -7.18 0.24 14.30
N MET A 39 -7.11 1.57 14.18
CA MET A 39 -7.90 2.47 14.99
C MET A 39 -9.42 2.27 14.78
N VAL A 40 -9.85 2.19 13.53
CA VAL A 40 -11.29 2.07 13.21
C VAL A 40 -11.88 0.78 13.75
N ARG A 41 -11.20 -0.36 13.64
CA ARG A 41 -11.71 -1.66 14.13
C ARG A 41 -11.82 -1.76 15.65
N GLU A 42 -11.12 -0.91 16.41
CA GLU A 42 -11.28 -0.81 17.86
C GLU A 42 -12.56 -0.02 18.24
N ILE A 43 -13.12 0.75 17.31
CA ILE A 43 -14.26 1.64 17.54
C ILE A 43 -15.56 1.05 17.01
N VAL A 44 -15.50 0.44 15.82
CA VAL A 44 -16.69 -0.10 15.13
C VAL A 44 -16.47 -1.56 14.70
N PRO A 45 -17.54 -2.36 14.62
CA PRO A 45 -17.42 -3.72 14.11
C PRO A 45 -16.96 -3.71 12.64
N LEU A 46 -16.10 -4.67 12.29
CA LEU A 46 -15.71 -4.88 10.91
C LEU A 46 -16.90 -5.38 10.07
N PRO A 47 -16.91 -5.10 8.76
CA PRO A 47 -17.90 -5.67 7.84
C PRO A 47 -17.75 -7.20 7.76
N ALA A 48 -18.74 -7.88 7.18
CA ALA A 48 -18.74 -9.34 7.04
C ALA A 48 -17.52 -9.89 6.26
N SER A 49 -16.89 -9.08 5.42
CA SER A 49 -15.64 -9.41 4.72
C SER A 49 -14.42 -9.48 5.64
N GLY A 50 -14.49 -8.93 6.85
CA GLY A 50 -13.35 -8.76 7.75
C GLY A 50 -12.34 -7.70 7.31
N ASP A 51 -12.58 -7.02 6.17
CA ASP A 51 -11.66 -6.04 5.60
C ASP A 51 -12.11 -4.61 5.94
N PHE A 52 -11.33 -3.88 6.72
CA PHE A 52 -11.61 -2.48 7.07
C PHE A 52 -11.62 -1.55 5.84
N GLN A 53 -11.05 -1.97 4.69
CA GLN A 53 -11.08 -1.19 3.46
C GLN A 53 -12.50 -0.98 2.94
N ASP A 54 -13.42 -1.90 3.24
CA ASP A 54 -14.83 -1.77 2.89
C ASP A 54 -15.54 -0.66 3.68
N LEU A 55 -14.94 -0.20 4.78
CA LEU A 55 -15.45 0.91 5.57
C LEU A 55 -15.04 2.25 4.95
N ARG A 56 -16.04 3.05 4.58
CA ARG A 56 -15.80 4.40 4.04
C ARG A 56 -15.04 5.30 5.02
N VAL A 57 -15.24 5.10 6.34
CA VAL A 57 -14.51 5.84 7.37
C VAL A 57 -13.01 5.58 7.27
N TRP A 58 -12.56 4.37 6.99
CA TRP A 58 -11.15 4.07 6.80
C TRP A 58 -10.57 4.84 5.60
N ARG A 59 -11.21 4.77 4.43
CA ARG A 59 -10.74 5.47 3.21
C ARG A 59 -10.64 6.98 3.42
N ARG A 60 -11.59 7.57 4.16
CA ARG A 60 -11.55 8.96 4.56
C ARG A 60 -10.39 9.25 5.50
N SER A 61 -10.24 8.46 6.57
CA SER A 61 -9.19 8.66 7.58
C SER A 61 -7.80 8.56 6.96
N VAL A 62 -7.58 7.65 6.01
CA VAL A 62 -6.30 7.55 5.27
C VAL A 62 -6.01 8.85 4.53
N ALA A 63 -6.96 9.37 3.77
CA ALA A 63 -6.76 10.61 3.01
C ALA A 63 -6.59 11.83 3.93
N ASP A 64 -7.44 11.96 4.96
CA ASP A 64 -7.41 13.10 5.87
C ASP A 64 -6.13 13.11 6.73
N THR A 65 -5.64 11.92 7.17
CA THR A 65 -4.35 11.80 7.87
C THR A 65 -3.19 12.15 6.93
N ALA A 66 -3.21 11.67 5.69
CA ALA A 66 -2.18 12.04 4.72
C ALA A 66 -2.12 13.55 4.48
N LEU A 67 -3.27 14.22 4.34
CA LEU A 67 -3.34 15.69 4.21
C LEU A 67 -2.75 16.38 5.42
N ALA A 68 -3.18 16.00 6.62
CA ALA A 68 -2.67 16.61 7.86
C ALA A 68 -1.15 16.46 7.99
N LEU A 69 -0.59 15.28 7.67
CA LEU A 69 0.85 15.05 7.68
C LEU A 69 1.58 15.91 6.64
N LEU A 70 1.02 16.04 5.43
CA LEU A 70 1.62 16.87 4.38
C LEU A 70 1.62 18.35 4.73
N GLU A 71 0.55 18.84 5.34
CA GLU A 71 0.40 20.23 5.77
C GLU A 71 1.30 20.56 6.95
N GLU A 72 1.36 19.70 7.96
CA GLU A 72 2.14 19.93 9.19
C GLU A 72 3.64 19.86 8.94
N TYR A 73 4.10 18.85 8.18
CA TYR A 73 5.54 18.59 8.03
C TYR A 73 6.13 19.11 6.73
N GLY A 74 5.32 19.45 5.71
CA GLY A 74 5.80 19.90 4.40
C GLY A 74 6.64 18.86 3.64
N ARG A 75 6.58 17.58 4.04
CA ARG A 75 7.41 16.49 3.53
C ARG A 75 6.56 15.52 2.69
N PRO A 76 7.11 14.98 1.57
CA PRO A 76 6.39 13.98 0.78
C PRO A 76 6.16 12.70 1.58
N LEU A 77 5.04 12.00 1.31
CA LEU A 77 4.72 10.73 1.94
C LEU A 77 5.00 9.55 1.02
N VAL A 78 5.47 8.44 1.61
CA VAL A 78 5.43 7.09 1.01
C VAL A 78 4.39 6.28 1.74
N VAL A 79 3.42 5.72 1.00
CA VAL A 79 2.28 5.02 1.57
C VAL A 79 2.22 3.59 1.02
N PRO A 80 2.74 2.59 1.75
CA PRO A 80 2.58 1.19 1.40
C PRO A 80 1.18 0.70 1.77
N MET A 81 0.38 0.27 0.78
CA MET A 81 -0.93 -0.32 1.04
C MET A 81 -1.41 -1.18 -0.11
N THR A 82 -2.02 -2.32 0.20
CA THR A 82 -2.76 -3.13 -0.78
C THR A 82 -4.15 -2.55 -0.95
N VAL A 83 -4.45 -1.89 -2.07
CA VAL A 83 -5.81 -1.45 -2.42
C VAL A 83 -6.07 -1.84 -3.87
N VAL A 84 -6.91 -2.85 -4.08
CA VAL A 84 -7.16 -3.44 -5.40
C VAL A 84 -8.56 -3.16 -5.95
N VAL A 85 -9.37 -2.45 -5.21
CA VAL A 85 -10.69 -1.97 -5.65
C VAL A 85 -10.54 -0.56 -6.22
N PRO A 86 -10.76 -0.34 -7.54
CA PRO A 86 -10.50 0.94 -8.18
C PRO A 86 -11.28 2.11 -7.56
N SER A 87 -12.54 1.88 -7.16
CA SER A 87 -13.35 2.91 -6.50
C SER A 87 -12.79 3.35 -5.15
N TYR A 88 -12.09 2.47 -4.41
CA TYR A 88 -11.46 2.81 -3.13
C TYR A 88 -10.23 3.71 -3.35
N LEU A 89 -9.42 3.40 -4.36
CA LEU A 89 -8.32 4.28 -4.77
C LEU A 89 -8.84 5.65 -5.20
N GLU A 90 -9.91 5.69 -5.99
CA GLU A 90 -10.50 6.96 -6.44
C GLU A 90 -11.09 7.76 -5.27
N GLU A 91 -11.73 7.12 -4.27
CA GLU A 91 -12.18 7.82 -3.07
C GLU A 91 -11.01 8.43 -2.28
N ILE A 92 -9.90 7.71 -2.14
CA ILE A 92 -8.71 8.20 -1.41
C ILE A 92 -8.02 9.30 -2.21
N PHE A 93 -7.67 9.04 -3.47
CA PHE A 93 -6.92 9.98 -4.32
C PHE A 93 -7.75 11.21 -4.68
N GLY A 94 -9.06 11.02 -4.91
CA GLY A 94 -10.00 12.10 -5.18
C GLY A 94 -10.15 13.10 -4.02
N ARG A 95 -9.87 12.69 -2.78
CA ARG A 95 -9.80 13.60 -1.63
C ARG A 95 -8.49 14.37 -1.55
N LEU A 96 -7.39 13.82 -2.05
CA LEU A 96 -6.07 14.45 -2.03
C LEU A 96 -5.90 15.50 -3.13
N ARG A 97 -6.39 15.23 -4.34
CA ARG A 97 -6.20 16.06 -5.53
C ARG A 97 -6.68 17.52 -5.38
N PRO A 98 -7.87 17.82 -4.79
CA PRO A 98 -8.34 19.19 -4.63
C PRO A 98 -7.45 20.06 -3.74
N HIS A 99 -6.62 19.45 -2.90
CA HIS A 99 -5.64 20.12 -2.05
C HIS A 99 -4.28 20.32 -2.73
N GLY A 100 -4.18 20.09 -4.04
CA GLY A 100 -2.94 20.22 -4.80
C GLY A 100 -1.92 19.10 -4.50
N VAL A 101 -2.37 17.97 -3.97
CA VAL A 101 -1.51 16.81 -3.71
C VAL A 101 -1.36 16.01 -5.00
N ARG A 102 -0.11 15.88 -5.47
CA ARG A 102 0.25 14.97 -6.55
C ARG A 102 0.37 13.56 -5.99
N VAL A 103 -0.44 12.63 -6.51
CA VAL A 103 -0.37 11.22 -6.16
C VAL A 103 0.33 10.46 -7.28
N GLU A 104 1.45 9.85 -6.96
CA GLU A 104 2.22 8.96 -7.83
C GLU A 104 1.92 7.52 -7.40
N HIS A 105 1.23 6.77 -8.25
CA HIS A 105 0.77 5.43 -7.93
C HIS A 105 1.65 4.39 -8.62
N PHE A 106 2.30 3.56 -7.81
CA PHE A 106 3.13 2.44 -8.24
C PHE A 106 2.48 1.13 -7.81
N PHE A 107 2.51 0.13 -8.66
CA PHE A 107 2.00 -1.20 -8.35
C PHE A 107 3.10 -2.24 -8.54
N ILE A 108 3.51 -2.90 -7.47
CA ILE A 108 4.48 -3.99 -7.53
C ILE A 108 3.76 -5.25 -8.03
N ASN A 109 4.03 -5.63 -9.26
CA ASN A 109 3.48 -6.83 -9.89
C ASN A 109 4.46 -7.99 -9.69
N VAL A 110 3.98 -9.06 -9.07
CA VAL A 110 4.76 -10.28 -8.80
C VAL A 110 3.96 -11.47 -9.31
N PRO A 111 4.58 -12.44 -10.00
CA PRO A 111 3.91 -13.66 -10.44
C PRO A 111 3.25 -14.41 -9.27
N VAL A 112 2.07 -14.98 -9.51
CA VAL A 112 1.25 -15.65 -8.48
C VAL A 112 2.05 -16.69 -7.69
N GLY A 113 2.80 -17.57 -8.39
CA GLY A 113 3.59 -18.60 -7.72
C GLY A 113 4.69 -18.05 -6.82
N VAL A 114 5.29 -16.90 -7.21
CA VAL A 114 6.30 -16.22 -6.39
C VAL A 114 5.66 -15.57 -5.16
N LEU A 115 4.47 -14.95 -5.31
CA LEU A 115 3.71 -14.42 -4.17
C LEU A 115 3.36 -15.50 -3.16
N GLN A 116 2.84 -16.64 -3.62
CA GLN A 116 2.49 -17.76 -2.77
C GLN A 116 3.70 -18.25 -1.98
N ALA A 117 4.82 -18.51 -2.65
CA ALA A 117 6.05 -18.93 -2.00
C ALA A 117 6.56 -17.91 -0.96
N ARG A 118 6.49 -16.61 -1.29
CA ARG A 118 6.87 -15.53 -0.34
C ARG A 118 5.95 -15.49 0.88
N ILE A 119 4.63 -15.64 0.70
CA ILE A 119 3.66 -15.64 1.81
C ILE A 119 3.86 -16.87 2.69
N GLU A 120 4.06 -18.05 2.09
CA GLU A 120 4.31 -19.30 2.83
C GLU A 120 5.59 -19.24 3.67
N ALA A 121 6.64 -18.58 3.17
CA ALA A 121 7.90 -18.40 3.88
C ALA A 121 7.88 -17.33 4.98
N GLN A 122 6.84 -16.48 5.04
CA GLN A 122 6.74 -15.43 6.05
C GLN A 122 6.20 -15.98 7.38
N SER A 123 6.79 -15.53 8.48
CA SER A 123 6.18 -15.56 9.82
C SER A 123 5.99 -14.13 10.30
N ILE A 124 4.74 -13.74 10.53
CA ILE A 124 4.35 -12.39 10.92
C ILE A 124 4.13 -12.31 12.42
N TRP A 125 3.66 -13.42 12.98
CA TRP A 125 3.38 -13.58 14.40
C TRP A 125 4.14 -14.79 14.95
N PRO A 126 5.49 -14.71 15.09
CA PRO A 126 6.30 -15.84 15.50
C PRO A 126 5.93 -16.38 16.89
N ASP A 127 5.41 -15.50 17.76
CA ASP A 127 4.97 -15.85 19.14
C ASP A 127 3.53 -16.35 19.19
N ASP A 128 2.77 -16.34 18.08
CA ASP A 128 1.39 -16.82 17.96
C ASP A 128 1.22 -17.63 16.67
N PRO A 129 1.60 -18.92 16.68
CA PRO A 129 1.54 -19.77 15.48
C PRO A 129 0.12 -19.96 14.90
N VAL A 130 -0.91 -19.92 15.75
CA VAL A 130 -2.32 -20.06 15.31
C VAL A 130 -2.71 -18.83 14.49
N ARG A 131 -2.50 -17.66 15.04
CA ARG A 131 -2.75 -16.38 14.37
C ARG A 131 -1.90 -16.24 13.10
N ASP A 132 -0.64 -16.67 13.14
CA ASP A 132 0.24 -16.63 11.97
C ASP A 132 -0.29 -17.49 10.83
N ALA A 133 -0.80 -18.69 11.13
CA ALA A 133 -1.41 -19.58 10.14
C ALA A 133 -2.72 -19.01 9.57
N GLU A 134 -3.58 -18.42 10.40
CA GLU A 134 -4.82 -17.77 9.95
C GLU A 134 -4.54 -16.60 9.01
N VAL A 135 -3.61 -15.71 9.38
CA VAL A 135 -3.22 -14.56 8.56
C VAL A 135 -2.57 -15.02 7.25
N ARG A 136 -1.74 -16.06 7.28
CA ARG A 136 -1.14 -16.64 6.07
C ARG A 136 -2.20 -17.17 5.13
N THR A 137 -3.14 -17.96 5.63
CA THR A 137 -4.27 -18.49 4.84
C THR A 137 -5.07 -17.37 4.20
N TRP A 138 -5.45 -16.36 4.99
CA TRP A 138 -6.20 -15.21 4.48
C TRP A 138 -5.43 -14.46 3.39
N ARG A 139 -4.11 -14.28 3.53
CA ARG A 139 -3.26 -13.63 2.52
C ARG A 139 -3.17 -14.44 1.23
N LEU A 140 -3.06 -15.77 1.33
CA LEU A 140 -3.06 -16.67 0.16
C LEU A 140 -4.39 -16.57 -0.61
N ASP A 141 -5.51 -16.50 0.08
CA ASP A 141 -6.83 -16.32 -0.54
C ASP A 141 -6.97 -15.00 -1.30
N GLN A 142 -6.20 -13.95 -0.91
CA GLN A 142 -6.21 -12.67 -1.62
C GLN A 142 -5.35 -12.65 -2.89
N VAL A 143 -4.44 -13.60 -3.09
CA VAL A 143 -3.45 -13.56 -4.19
C VAL A 143 -4.11 -13.44 -5.55
N ALA A 144 -5.12 -14.27 -5.85
CA ALA A 144 -5.81 -14.26 -7.13
C ALA A 144 -6.51 -12.90 -7.40
N ARG A 145 -7.18 -12.35 -6.39
CA ARG A 145 -7.84 -11.03 -6.47
C ARG A 145 -6.83 -9.92 -6.75
N CYS A 146 -5.70 -9.94 -6.05
CA CYS A 146 -4.64 -8.95 -6.24
C CYS A 146 -3.98 -9.05 -7.61
N ALA A 147 -3.74 -10.26 -8.12
CA ALA A 147 -3.19 -10.47 -9.45
C ALA A 147 -4.14 -9.99 -10.55
N ALA A 148 -5.43 -10.27 -10.43
CA ALA A 148 -6.43 -9.80 -11.38
C ALA A 148 -6.58 -8.26 -11.40
N ALA A 149 -6.24 -7.58 -10.32
CA ALA A 149 -6.38 -6.12 -10.21
C ALA A 149 -5.42 -5.35 -11.14
N VAL A 150 -4.34 -5.95 -11.62
CA VAL A 150 -3.38 -5.27 -12.52
C VAL A 150 -4.08 -4.70 -13.76
N GLY A 151 -5.07 -5.42 -14.32
CA GLY A 151 -5.86 -4.96 -15.47
C GLY A 151 -6.90 -3.87 -15.15
N LEU A 152 -7.12 -3.55 -13.87
CA LEU A 152 -8.12 -2.60 -13.40
C LEU A 152 -7.51 -1.35 -12.74
N LEU A 153 -6.18 -1.24 -12.75
CA LEU A 153 -5.48 -0.12 -12.11
C LEU A 153 -5.82 1.22 -12.77
N PRO A 154 -5.86 2.32 -12.00
CA PRO A 154 -6.09 3.65 -12.55
C PRO A 154 -5.09 4.01 -13.65
N ALA A 155 -5.54 4.79 -14.64
CA ALA A 155 -4.65 5.34 -15.65
C ALA A 155 -3.50 6.14 -15.00
N GLY A 156 -2.29 5.95 -15.51
CA GLY A 156 -1.08 6.57 -14.94
C GLY A 156 -0.41 5.78 -13.82
N THR A 157 -0.96 4.60 -13.44
CA THR A 157 -0.24 3.68 -12.55
C THR A 157 1.02 3.17 -13.23
N VAL A 158 2.14 3.28 -12.52
CA VAL A 158 3.41 2.67 -12.94
C VAL A 158 3.49 1.26 -12.39
N VAL A 159 3.55 0.27 -13.28
CA VAL A 159 3.70 -1.14 -12.87
C VAL A 159 5.19 -1.45 -12.76
N LEU A 160 5.60 -1.90 -11.58
CA LEU A 160 6.97 -2.31 -11.27
C LEU A 160 7.09 -3.84 -11.34
N ASP A 161 8.19 -4.35 -11.85
CA ASP A 161 8.50 -5.77 -11.84
C ASP A 161 9.00 -6.18 -10.44
N GLY A 162 8.14 -6.83 -9.67
CA GLY A 162 8.41 -7.21 -8.28
C GLY A 162 9.38 -8.39 -8.11
N GLU A 163 9.96 -8.90 -9.18
CA GLU A 163 11.06 -9.88 -9.13
C GLU A 163 12.45 -9.20 -9.11
N LEU A 164 12.51 -7.89 -9.43
CA LEU A 164 13.73 -7.11 -9.38
C LEU A 164 14.22 -6.87 -7.93
N PRO A 165 15.51 -6.63 -7.74
CA PRO A 165 16.06 -6.21 -6.46
C PRO A 165 15.41 -4.91 -5.95
N VAL A 166 15.18 -4.82 -4.63
CA VAL A 166 14.49 -3.66 -4.03
C VAL A 166 15.20 -2.32 -4.33
N ALA A 167 16.52 -2.32 -4.41
CA ALA A 167 17.30 -1.12 -4.75
C ALA A 167 17.02 -0.63 -6.17
N GLU A 168 16.80 -1.55 -7.10
CA GLU A 168 16.42 -1.20 -8.49
C GLU A 168 15.01 -0.64 -8.54
N LEU A 169 14.05 -1.24 -7.81
CA LEU A 169 12.69 -0.71 -7.68
C LEU A 169 12.70 0.70 -7.08
N ALA A 170 13.50 0.91 -6.03
CA ALA A 170 13.63 2.23 -5.40
C ALA A 170 14.19 3.26 -6.39
N SER A 171 15.22 2.91 -7.16
CA SER A 171 15.79 3.78 -8.19
C SER A 171 14.75 4.15 -9.25
N GLN A 172 13.92 3.21 -9.72
CA GLN A 172 12.85 3.48 -10.69
C GLN A 172 11.80 4.44 -10.12
N VAL A 173 11.38 4.24 -8.86
CA VAL A 173 10.41 5.12 -8.18
C VAL A 173 10.98 6.53 -8.03
N LEU A 174 12.22 6.68 -7.54
CA LEU A 174 12.84 7.99 -7.30
C LEU A 174 13.09 8.74 -8.61
N ALA A 175 13.58 8.06 -9.66
CA ALA A 175 13.76 8.66 -10.97
C ALA A 175 12.46 9.22 -11.53
N ARG A 176 11.37 8.43 -11.51
CA ARG A 176 10.05 8.85 -11.97
C ARG A 176 9.51 10.04 -11.18
N SER A 177 9.75 10.04 -9.87
CA SER A 177 9.31 11.11 -8.97
C SER A 177 10.12 12.41 -9.11
N ALA A 178 11.29 12.36 -9.72
CA ALA A 178 12.11 13.55 -10.00
C ALA A 178 11.75 14.23 -11.33
N GLU A 179 11.21 13.47 -12.30
CA GLU A 179 10.83 13.97 -13.65
C GLU A 179 9.47 14.68 -13.68
N SER A 180 8.72 14.57 -12.62
CA SER A 180 7.33 15.03 -12.50
C SER A 180 7.24 16.22 -11.57
#